data_b91e8ae7cf077124cbd3f11d0a787295
#
_entry.id   b91e8ae7cf077124cbd3f11d0a787295
#
_cell.length_a   1.000
_cell.length_b   1.000
_cell.length_c   1.000
_cell.angle_alpha   90.00
_cell.angle_beta   90.00
_cell.angle_gamma   90.00
#
_symmetry.space_group_name_H-M   'P 1'
#
loop_
_entity.id
_entity.type
_entity.pdbx_description
1 polymer ?
#
loop_
_entity_poly.entity_id
_entity_poly.type
_entity_poly.pdbx_seq_one_letter_code
_entity_poly.pdbx_strand_id
1 'polypeptide(L)'
;MALIGVIWMLLGHIMPSYAVDESFARFTEPEWRNELWLNAGMYSYHYDKSQNFNNNNIGIGAEYRFSTVASLTVGGFKNSDSSHSNYAGIYWQPIAVGPVNIGVVGGGFNGYSSTNNGGWFPAIFPAATIEGKWIGANLFFIPTVGDRVHGAISLQLKLKVLD
;
A
#
# COMPACT_ATOMS: atom_id res chain seq x y z
N MET A 1 -34.14 -22.54 -5.89
CA MET A 1 -33.33 -22.35 -4.66
C MET A 1 -32.52 -23.58 -4.22
N ALA A 2 -32.70 -24.77 -4.81
CA ALA A 2 -31.95 -25.98 -4.41
C ALA A 2 -30.54 -26.09 -5.04
N LEU A 3 -30.27 -25.43 -6.16
CA LEU A 3 -29.00 -25.57 -6.89
C LEU A 3 -27.84 -24.81 -6.21
N ILE A 4 -28.11 -23.70 -5.54
CA ILE A 4 -27.09 -22.88 -4.88
C ILE A 4 -26.55 -23.56 -3.62
N GLY A 5 -27.41 -24.30 -2.90
CA GLY A 5 -27.02 -25.05 -1.70
C GLY A 5 -26.05 -26.20 -1.97
N VAL A 6 -26.18 -26.85 -3.16
CA VAL A 6 -25.32 -27.99 -3.55
C VAL A 6 -23.93 -27.54 -3.95
N ILE A 7 -23.78 -26.34 -4.54
CA ILE A 7 -22.47 -25.76 -4.90
C ILE A 7 -21.66 -25.40 -3.65
N TRP A 8 -22.30 -24.89 -2.60
CA TRP A 8 -21.63 -24.60 -1.31
C TRP A 8 -21.20 -25.88 -0.57
N MET A 9 -21.98 -26.98 -0.66
CA MET A 9 -21.56 -28.25 -0.07
C MET A 9 -20.39 -28.92 -0.82
N LEU A 10 -20.28 -28.74 -2.13
CA LEU A 10 -19.18 -29.30 -2.92
C LEU A 10 -17.88 -28.50 -2.79
N LEU A 11 -17.95 -27.19 -2.60
CA LEU A 11 -16.78 -26.33 -2.37
C LEU A 11 -16.21 -26.49 -0.94
N GLY A 12 -17.04 -26.84 0.04
CA GLY A 12 -16.61 -27.09 1.42
C GLY A 12 -15.75 -28.35 1.61
N HIS A 13 -15.71 -29.28 0.63
CA HIS A 13 -14.97 -30.53 0.72
C HIS A 13 -13.64 -30.55 -0.07
N ILE A 14 -13.30 -29.47 -0.78
CA ILE A 14 -12.09 -29.39 -1.62
C ILE A 14 -11.05 -28.41 -1.05
N MET A 15 -11.32 -27.78 0.09
CA MET A 15 -10.27 -27.05 0.78
C MET A 15 -9.42 -28.08 1.51
N PRO A 16 -8.19 -28.42 1.05
CA PRO A 16 -7.24 -29.06 1.94
C PRO A 16 -7.11 -28.12 3.12
N SER A 17 -7.33 -28.61 4.34
CA SER A 17 -6.96 -27.90 5.55
C SER A 17 -5.42 -27.82 5.54
N TYR A 18 -4.89 -26.83 4.85
CA TYR A 18 -3.53 -26.40 5.13
C TYR A 18 -3.61 -25.92 6.57
N ALA A 19 -3.05 -26.70 7.49
CA ALA A 19 -2.63 -26.17 8.75
C ALA A 19 -1.76 -24.98 8.38
N VAL A 20 -2.28 -23.75 8.55
CA VAL A 20 -1.48 -22.55 8.44
C VAL A 20 -0.44 -22.73 9.52
N ASP A 21 0.78 -23.02 9.11
CA ASP A 21 1.91 -23.08 10.03
C ASP A 21 1.87 -21.73 10.77
N GLU A 22 1.69 -21.74 12.10
CA GLU A 22 1.58 -20.53 12.92
C GLU A 22 2.80 -19.61 12.70
N SER A 23 3.88 -20.16 12.14
CA SER A 23 5.08 -19.41 11.76
C SER A 23 4.91 -18.55 10.50
N PHE A 24 3.96 -18.87 9.60
CA PHE A 24 3.83 -18.19 8.30
C PHE A 24 3.17 -16.81 8.41
N ALA A 25 2.22 -16.64 9.32
CA ALA A 25 1.57 -15.36 9.59
C ALA A 25 1.62 -15.06 11.09
N ARG A 26 2.17 -13.91 11.47
CA ARG A 26 2.35 -13.53 12.88
C ARG A 26 2.12 -12.03 13.09
N PHE A 27 1.73 -11.67 14.30
CA PHE A 27 1.85 -10.30 14.78
C PHE A 27 3.31 -10.00 15.13
N THR A 28 3.82 -8.91 14.62
CA THR A 28 5.18 -8.44 14.87
C THR A 28 5.18 -7.54 16.10
N GLU A 29 6.04 -7.85 17.08
CA GLU A 29 6.24 -6.96 18.22
C GLU A 29 6.99 -5.69 17.79
N PRO A 30 6.58 -4.51 18.29
CA PRO A 30 7.26 -3.26 18.02
C PRO A 30 8.66 -3.25 18.64
N GLU A 31 9.68 -3.28 17.81
CA GLU A 31 11.07 -3.10 18.20
C GLU A 31 11.61 -1.82 17.56
N TRP A 32 12.55 -1.16 18.21
CA TRP A 32 13.19 0.05 17.69
C TRP A 32 14.00 -0.28 16.44
N ARG A 33 13.91 0.62 15.42
CA ARG A 33 14.70 0.61 14.19
C ARG A 33 15.24 2.02 13.92
N ASN A 34 16.29 2.11 13.13
CA ASN A 34 16.84 3.39 12.70
C ASN A 34 17.25 3.30 11.23
N GLU A 35 16.27 3.14 10.36
CA GLU A 35 16.52 2.92 8.94
C GLU A 35 15.94 4.07 8.11
N LEU A 36 16.74 4.58 7.18
CA LEU A 36 16.29 5.56 6.21
C LEU A 36 16.26 4.92 4.82
N TRP A 37 15.10 5.06 4.16
CA TRP A 37 14.86 4.60 2.81
C TRP A 37 14.54 5.78 1.89
N LEU A 38 15.09 5.77 0.69
CA LEU A 38 14.67 6.65 -0.40
C LEU A 38 13.62 5.93 -1.23
N ASN A 39 12.49 6.57 -1.43
CA ASN A 39 11.37 6.05 -2.22
C ASN A 39 11.43 6.63 -3.63
N ALA A 40 11.30 5.77 -4.64
CA ALA A 40 11.01 6.20 -6.01
C ALA A 40 9.56 6.70 -6.13
N GLY A 41 9.17 7.16 -7.31
CA GLY A 41 7.77 7.32 -7.66
C GLY A 41 7.04 5.97 -7.66
N MET A 42 5.79 5.98 -8.08
CA MET A 42 4.93 4.79 -8.10
C MET A 42 4.55 4.43 -9.54
N TYR A 43 4.31 3.15 -9.76
CA TYR A 43 3.56 2.68 -10.92
C TYR A 43 2.18 2.24 -10.46
N SER A 44 1.12 2.86 -11.01
CA SER A 44 -0.26 2.61 -10.62
C SER A 44 -1.02 1.88 -11.72
N TYR A 45 -1.71 0.82 -11.35
CA TYR A 45 -2.65 0.13 -12.22
C TYR A 45 -4.08 0.49 -11.78
N HIS A 46 -4.75 1.38 -12.54
CA HIS A 46 -6.12 1.79 -12.28
C HIS A 46 -7.11 0.74 -12.78
N TYR A 47 -8.16 0.50 -12.00
CA TYR A 47 -9.21 -0.47 -12.38
C TYR A 47 -10.12 0.09 -13.48
N ASP A 48 -10.43 1.39 -13.41
CA ASP A 48 -11.20 2.08 -14.44
C ASP A 48 -10.30 2.45 -15.62
N LYS A 49 -10.50 1.76 -16.75
CA LYS A 49 -9.75 2.01 -17.99
C LYS A 49 -10.39 3.06 -18.90
N SER A 50 -11.62 3.49 -18.58
CA SER A 50 -12.31 4.54 -19.34
C SER A 50 -11.71 5.92 -19.10
N GLN A 51 -11.03 6.09 -17.95
CA GLN A 51 -10.30 7.30 -17.60
C GLN A 51 -8.86 7.20 -18.10
N ASN A 52 -8.37 8.26 -18.69
CA ASN A 52 -7.00 8.32 -19.21
C ASN A 52 -5.99 8.72 -18.12
N PHE A 53 -5.96 7.97 -17.02
CA PHE A 53 -5.09 8.22 -15.88
C PHE A 53 -3.61 7.99 -16.20
N ASN A 54 -2.76 8.85 -15.63
CA ASN A 54 -1.32 8.62 -15.62
C ASN A 54 -0.98 7.46 -14.67
N ASN A 55 -0.46 6.36 -15.23
CA ASN A 55 -0.01 5.21 -14.46
C ASN A 55 1.45 5.35 -13.99
N ASN A 56 2.24 6.21 -14.66
CA ASN A 56 3.65 6.39 -14.36
C ASN A 56 3.84 7.61 -13.45
N ASN A 57 3.67 7.39 -12.16
CA ASN A 57 3.70 8.43 -11.13
C ASN A 57 5.14 8.73 -10.70
N ILE A 58 5.92 9.33 -11.60
CA ILE A 58 7.32 9.69 -11.33
C ILE A 58 7.40 10.60 -10.10
N GLY A 59 8.31 10.30 -9.19
CA GLY A 59 8.46 11.04 -7.94
C GLY A 59 9.66 10.60 -7.12
N ILE A 60 9.80 11.25 -5.99
CA ILE A 60 10.83 10.92 -4.99
C ILE A 60 10.26 11.16 -3.59
N GLY A 61 10.71 10.35 -2.63
CA GLY A 61 10.34 10.48 -1.24
C GLY A 61 11.38 9.88 -0.31
N ALA A 62 11.08 9.96 0.97
CA ALA A 62 11.85 9.34 2.03
C ALA A 62 10.91 8.63 3.00
N GLU A 63 11.38 7.53 3.56
CA GLU A 63 10.72 6.78 4.61
C GLU A 63 11.70 6.53 5.74
N TYR A 64 11.36 6.98 6.95
CA TYR A 64 12.12 6.73 8.16
C TYR A 64 11.43 5.65 8.99
N ARG A 65 12.03 4.46 9.01
CA ARG A 65 11.57 3.33 9.81
C ARG A 65 12.14 3.42 11.22
N PHE A 66 11.29 3.82 12.16
CA PHE A 66 11.66 3.92 13.58
C PHE A 66 11.23 2.69 14.40
N SER A 67 10.45 1.79 13.79
CA SER A 67 10.02 0.53 14.43
C SER A 67 9.87 -0.58 13.39
N THR A 68 9.94 -1.84 13.84
CA THR A 68 9.62 -3.03 13.03
C THR A 68 8.24 -2.95 12.39
N VAL A 69 7.30 -2.23 13.01
CA VAL A 69 5.89 -2.15 12.58
C VAL A 69 5.48 -0.76 12.09
N ALA A 70 6.35 0.26 12.20
CA ALA A 70 5.97 1.63 11.87
C ALA A 70 7.09 2.44 11.21
N SER A 71 6.72 3.32 10.27
CA SER A 71 7.62 4.28 9.65
C SER A 71 6.90 5.58 9.29
N LEU A 72 7.64 6.70 9.29
CA LEU A 72 7.17 7.97 8.73
C LEU A 72 7.55 8.03 7.25
N THR A 73 6.71 8.66 6.43
CA THR A 73 7.00 8.84 5.01
C THR A 73 6.61 10.23 4.53
N VAL A 74 7.43 10.79 3.65
CA VAL A 74 7.17 12.06 2.97
C VAL A 74 7.65 11.99 1.53
N GLY A 75 7.04 12.74 0.63
CA GLY A 75 7.50 12.81 -0.75
C GLY A 75 6.60 13.61 -1.67
N GLY A 76 6.97 13.59 -2.95
CA GLY A 76 6.19 14.20 -4.02
C GLY A 76 6.27 13.36 -5.29
N PHE A 77 5.20 13.38 -6.06
CA PHE A 77 5.09 12.61 -7.29
C PHE A 77 4.11 13.26 -8.29
N LYS A 78 4.23 12.89 -9.55
CA LYS A 78 3.24 13.21 -10.57
C LYS A 78 2.05 12.26 -10.41
N ASN A 79 0.89 12.79 -10.04
CA ASN A 79 -0.29 11.98 -9.72
C ASN A 79 -1.02 11.43 -10.96
N SER A 80 -2.14 10.73 -10.72
CA SER A 80 -2.95 10.12 -11.78
C SER A 80 -3.60 11.15 -12.71
N ASP A 81 -3.86 12.37 -12.22
CA ASP A 81 -4.38 13.49 -13.00
C ASP A 81 -3.28 14.27 -13.75
N SER A 82 -2.05 13.73 -13.74
CA SER A 82 -0.85 14.36 -14.33
C SER A 82 -0.42 15.67 -13.64
N SER A 83 -0.96 15.97 -12.49
CA SER A 83 -0.60 17.10 -11.62
C SER A 83 0.47 16.69 -10.58
N HIS A 84 1.07 17.68 -9.92
CA HIS A 84 2.02 17.41 -8.84
C HIS A 84 1.28 17.20 -7.52
N SER A 85 1.64 16.14 -6.80
CA SER A 85 1.15 15.84 -5.44
C SER A 85 2.30 15.73 -4.47
N ASN A 86 2.06 16.19 -3.25
CA ASN A 86 2.91 15.91 -2.09
C ASN A 86 2.15 15.03 -1.11
N TYR A 87 2.89 14.26 -0.33
CA TYR A 87 2.34 13.42 0.72
C TYR A 87 3.22 13.45 1.97
N ALA A 88 2.57 13.26 3.12
CA ALA A 88 3.22 12.99 4.39
C ALA A 88 2.34 12.03 5.18
N GLY A 89 2.93 10.99 5.76
CA GLY A 89 2.13 9.95 6.42
C GLY A 89 2.94 9.02 7.31
N ILE A 90 2.23 8.04 7.85
CA ILE A 90 2.76 7.00 8.71
C ILE A 90 2.28 5.64 8.22
N TYR A 91 3.18 4.67 8.16
CA TYR A 91 2.86 3.25 8.02
C TYR A 91 2.69 2.63 9.39
N TRP A 92 1.70 1.75 9.49
CA TRP A 92 1.52 0.84 10.61
C TRP A 92 1.22 -0.55 10.07
N GLN A 93 2.18 -1.46 10.20
CA GLN A 93 2.20 -2.77 9.56
C GLN A 93 2.55 -3.87 10.58
N PRO A 94 1.62 -4.20 11.51
CA PRO A 94 1.90 -5.13 12.61
C PRO A 94 1.82 -6.60 12.20
N ILE A 95 1.40 -6.94 10.98
CA ILE A 95 1.22 -8.31 10.54
C ILE A 95 2.33 -8.68 9.56
N ALA A 96 3.08 -9.74 9.87
CA ALA A 96 4.06 -10.34 8.97
C ALA A 96 3.52 -11.65 8.39
N VAL A 97 3.59 -11.78 7.06
CA VAL A 97 3.24 -12.99 6.31
C VAL A 97 4.47 -13.38 5.48
N GLY A 98 5.22 -14.34 5.96
CA GLY A 98 6.56 -14.61 5.44
C GLY A 98 7.43 -13.35 5.49
N PRO A 99 8.01 -12.89 4.36
CA PRO A 99 8.85 -11.70 4.28
C PRO A 99 8.04 -10.40 4.11
N VAL A 100 6.70 -10.46 4.05
CA VAL A 100 5.83 -9.31 3.74
C VAL A 100 5.21 -8.76 5.02
N ASN A 101 5.39 -7.47 5.28
CA ASN A 101 4.70 -6.74 6.33
C ASN A 101 3.40 -6.15 5.76
N ILE A 102 2.28 -6.36 6.46
CA ILE A 102 0.94 -5.95 6.04
C ILE A 102 0.32 -5.04 7.09
N GLY A 103 -0.36 -4.01 6.62
CA GLY A 103 -1.08 -3.07 7.47
C GLY A 103 -1.68 -1.94 6.65
N VAL A 104 -1.50 -0.72 7.12
CA VAL A 104 -2.04 0.48 6.49
C VAL A 104 -0.98 1.58 6.41
N VAL A 105 -1.15 2.50 5.46
CA VAL A 105 -0.51 3.81 5.45
C VAL A 105 -1.60 4.88 5.53
N GLY A 106 -1.44 5.83 6.44
CA GLY A 106 -2.36 6.94 6.59
C GLY A 106 -1.61 8.27 6.63
N GLY A 107 -2.23 9.33 6.10
CA GLY A 107 -1.58 10.63 6.07
C GLY A 107 -2.35 11.68 5.29
N GLY A 108 -1.66 12.75 4.94
CA GLY A 108 -2.15 13.82 4.09
C GLY A 108 -1.59 13.72 2.68
N PHE A 109 -2.43 14.06 1.70
CA PHE A 109 -2.10 14.17 0.28
C PHE A 109 -2.66 15.48 -0.27
N ASN A 110 -2.07 16.00 -1.36
CA ASN A 110 -2.59 17.16 -2.08
C ASN A 110 -2.48 16.97 -3.61
N GLY A 111 -2.86 17.98 -4.37
CA GLY A 111 -2.63 18.05 -5.82
C GLY A 111 -3.72 17.38 -6.69
N TYR A 112 -4.78 16.84 -6.11
CA TYR A 112 -5.94 16.30 -6.83
C TYR A 112 -7.03 17.36 -6.93
N SER A 113 -7.29 17.88 -8.12
CA SER A 113 -8.27 18.96 -8.33
C SER A 113 -9.70 18.56 -7.95
N SER A 114 -10.05 17.28 -8.13
CA SER A 114 -11.34 16.70 -7.73
C SER A 114 -11.51 16.54 -6.22
N THR A 115 -10.42 16.65 -5.46
CA THR A 115 -10.43 16.47 -4.00
C THR A 115 -9.89 17.72 -3.32
N ASN A 116 -10.74 18.38 -2.53
CA ASN A 116 -10.42 19.63 -1.81
C ASN A 116 -9.76 20.72 -2.70
N ASN A 117 -10.19 20.83 -3.97
CA ASN A 117 -9.64 21.78 -4.95
C ASN A 117 -8.10 21.74 -5.04
N GLY A 118 -7.49 20.56 -4.93
CA GLY A 118 -6.04 20.39 -4.95
C GLY A 118 -5.34 20.66 -3.61
N GLY A 119 -6.07 21.05 -2.59
CA GLY A 119 -5.56 21.24 -1.22
C GLY A 119 -5.30 19.92 -0.50
N TRP A 120 -4.75 19.98 0.71
CA TRP A 120 -4.48 18.82 1.53
C TRP A 120 -5.77 18.13 1.98
N PHE A 121 -5.79 16.80 1.90
CA PHE A 121 -6.86 15.94 2.40
C PHE A 121 -6.27 14.70 3.07
N PRO A 122 -6.94 14.15 4.09
CA PRO A 122 -6.51 12.89 4.72
C PRO A 122 -6.88 11.69 3.85
N ALA A 123 -6.02 10.67 3.86
CA ALA A 123 -6.30 9.38 3.25
C ALA A 123 -5.65 8.25 4.05
N ILE A 124 -6.23 7.06 3.95
CA ILE A 124 -5.70 5.82 4.52
C ILE A 124 -5.90 4.69 3.53
N PHE A 125 -4.86 3.88 3.32
CA PHE A 125 -4.87 2.76 2.38
C PHE A 125 -4.27 1.51 3.01
N PRO A 126 -4.78 0.32 2.71
CA PRO A 126 -4.04 -0.92 2.92
C PRO A 126 -2.69 -0.88 2.21
N ALA A 127 -1.66 -1.35 2.90
CA ALA A 127 -0.30 -1.37 2.41
C ALA A 127 0.38 -2.69 2.78
N ALA A 128 1.16 -3.21 1.83
CA ALA A 128 2.07 -4.32 2.03
C ALA A 128 3.49 -3.88 1.67
N THR A 129 4.47 -4.30 2.46
CA THR A 129 5.88 -3.94 2.28
C THR A 129 6.74 -5.18 2.31
N ILE A 130 7.66 -5.29 1.36
CA ILE A 130 8.74 -6.27 1.38
C ILE A 130 10.08 -5.53 1.40
N GLU A 131 10.98 -5.95 2.29
CA GLU A 131 12.27 -5.30 2.50
C GLU A 131 13.39 -6.34 2.50
N GLY A 132 14.37 -6.13 1.61
CA GLY A 132 15.64 -6.81 1.66
C GLY A 132 16.71 -5.96 2.36
N LYS A 133 17.98 -6.36 2.18
CA LYS A 133 19.10 -5.64 2.80
C LYS A 133 19.22 -4.19 2.33
N TRP A 134 19.03 -3.94 1.03
CA TRP A 134 19.22 -2.62 0.41
C TRP A 134 18.03 -2.15 -0.41
N ILE A 135 17.23 -3.08 -0.92
CA ILE A 135 16.12 -2.80 -1.83
C ILE A 135 14.82 -3.31 -1.19
N GLY A 136 13.76 -2.53 -1.32
CA GLY A 136 12.42 -2.89 -0.88
C GLY A 136 11.36 -2.39 -1.86
N ALA A 137 10.13 -2.76 -1.57
CA ALA A 137 8.96 -2.32 -2.31
C ALA A 137 7.76 -2.14 -1.38
N ASN A 138 6.98 -1.10 -1.64
CA ASN A 138 5.66 -0.86 -1.03
C ASN A 138 4.58 -1.10 -2.09
N LEU A 139 3.54 -1.82 -1.72
CA LEU A 139 2.35 -2.04 -2.52
C LEU A 139 1.16 -1.40 -1.80
N PHE A 140 0.43 -0.55 -2.51
CA PHE A 140 -0.75 0.14 -1.99
C PHE A 140 -2.00 -0.35 -2.70
N PHE A 141 -3.04 -0.57 -1.94
CA PHE A 141 -4.37 -0.84 -2.45
C PHE A 141 -5.25 0.39 -2.22
N ILE A 142 -5.57 1.10 -3.29
CA ILE A 142 -6.45 2.27 -3.27
C ILE A 142 -7.85 1.79 -3.65
N PRO A 143 -8.83 1.81 -2.73
CA PRO A 143 -10.21 1.43 -3.04
C PRO A 143 -10.89 2.47 -3.92
N THR A 144 -11.84 2.05 -4.73
CA THR A 144 -12.78 2.98 -5.38
C THR A 144 -13.76 3.52 -4.35
N VAL A 145 -13.91 4.84 -4.25
CA VAL A 145 -14.85 5.50 -3.32
C VAL A 145 -15.72 6.50 -4.11
N GLY A 146 -16.92 6.06 -4.45
CA GLY A 146 -17.84 6.84 -5.28
C GLY A 146 -17.17 7.27 -6.58
N ASP A 147 -17.49 8.47 -7.04
CA ASP A 147 -16.94 9.05 -8.27
C ASP A 147 -15.67 9.92 -8.00
N ARG A 148 -15.20 9.95 -6.74
CA ARG A 148 -14.10 10.85 -6.34
C ARG A 148 -12.75 10.15 -6.28
N VAL A 149 -12.73 8.86 -5.94
CA VAL A 149 -11.49 8.08 -5.82
C VAL A 149 -11.60 6.87 -6.74
N HIS A 150 -10.84 6.89 -7.81
CA HIS A 150 -10.74 5.77 -8.73
C HIS A 150 -9.71 4.76 -8.20
N GLY A 151 -10.18 3.53 -8.01
CA GLY A 151 -9.37 2.48 -7.41
C GLY A 151 -8.16 2.10 -8.24
N ALA A 152 -7.07 1.77 -7.55
CA ALA A 152 -5.81 1.36 -8.16
C ALA A 152 -5.00 0.44 -7.25
N ILE A 153 -4.09 -0.32 -7.86
CA ILE A 153 -2.95 -0.92 -7.16
C ILE A 153 -1.71 -0.14 -7.57
N SER A 154 -0.91 0.30 -6.59
CA SER A 154 0.30 1.09 -6.85
C SER A 154 1.52 0.42 -6.24
N LEU A 155 2.59 0.29 -7.02
CA LEU A 155 3.88 -0.25 -6.62
C LEU A 155 4.90 0.88 -6.52
N GLN A 156 5.61 0.96 -5.40
CA GLN A 156 6.71 1.89 -5.15
C GLN A 156 7.97 1.13 -4.78
N LEU A 157 9.07 1.38 -5.48
CA LEU A 157 10.37 0.84 -5.12
C LEU A 157 11.08 1.76 -4.12
N LYS A 158 11.90 1.17 -3.25
CA LYS A 158 12.70 1.92 -2.28
C LYS A 158 14.11 1.34 -2.09
N LEU A 159 15.04 2.22 -1.73
CA LEU A 159 16.45 1.91 -1.49
C LEU A 159 16.82 2.31 -0.07
N LYS A 160 17.38 1.40 0.74
CA LYS A 160 17.92 1.71 2.05
C LYS A 160 19.22 2.47 1.91
N VAL A 161 19.31 3.61 2.58
CA VAL A 161 20.48 4.51 2.54
C VAL A 161 21.16 4.68 3.91
N LEU A 162 20.48 4.29 4.99
CA LEU A 162 21.01 4.32 6.35
C LEU A 162 20.38 3.17 7.16
N ASP A 163 21.20 2.58 8.05
CA ASP A 163 20.85 1.44 8.93
C ASP A 163 21.25 1.77 10.37
#